data_2723bdc03da0875a77b58dba017c75fc
#
_entry.id   2723bdc03da0875a77b58dba017c75fc
#
_cell.length_a   1.000
_cell.length_b   1.000
_cell.length_c   1.000
_cell.angle_alpha   90.00
_cell.angle_beta   90.00
_cell.angle_gamma   90.00
#
_symmetry.space_group_name_H-M   'P 1'
#
loop_
_entity.id
_entity.type
_entity.pdbx_description
1 polymer ?
#
loop_
_entity_poly.entity_id
_entity_poly.type
_entity_poly.pdbx_seq_one_letter_code
_entity_poly.pdbx_strand_id
1 'polypeptide(L)'
;MTHPASPKVHEVRVRVRYAETDKMGVVYHANFFIWMEVGRVELMRSLGFDYRQMELEADCHLPVVDARCRYKSPAYYDEEIIIRTELRNFRGSLIHFGYAIVRQHDETVLAEGETTHLVVNSRMEKRTLPEPYRAAFEALML
;
A
#
# COMPACT_ATOMS: atom_id res chain seq x y z
N MET A 1 5.96 23.22 2.37
CA MET A 1 4.51 23.31 2.15
C MET A 1 3.96 21.94 1.84
N THR A 2 3.05 21.49 2.66
CA THR A 2 2.41 20.21 2.42
C THR A 2 1.21 20.43 1.51
N HIS A 3 1.21 19.78 0.37
CA HIS A 3 -0.02 19.72 -0.41
C HIS A 3 -1.04 18.93 0.38
N PRO A 4 -2.28 19.42 0.47
CA PRO A 4 -3.32 18.60 1.06
C PRO A 4 -3.38 17.30 0.27
N ALA A 5 -3.33 16.18 0.97
CA ALA A 5 -3.46 14.89 0.33
C ALA A 5 -4.77 14.89 -0.46
N SER A 6 -4.70 14.44 -1.72
CA SER A 6 -5.93 14.16 -2.48
C SER A 6 -6.75 13.19 -1.65
N PRO A 7 -8.11 13.31 -1.59
CA PRO A 7 -8.93 12.33 -0.88
C PRO A 7 -8.70 10.90 -1.39
N LYS A 8 -8.07 10.76 -2.55
CA LYS A 8 -7.74 9.44 -3.13
C LYS A 8 -6.39 8.91 -2.69
N VAL A 9 -5.54 9.75 -2.10
CA VAL A 9 -4.20 9.37 -1.65
C VAL A 9 -4.19 9.34 -0.13
N HIS A 10 -3.87 8.18 0.42
CA HIS A 10 -3.73 8.02 1.86
C HIS A 10 -2.26 8.09 2.24
N GLU A 11 -1.96 8.82 3.29
CA GLU A 11 -0.59 8.95 3.80
C GLU A 11 -0.47 8.31 5.16
N VAL A 12 0.61 7.56 5.36
CA VAL A 12 0.98 7.03 6.66
C VAL A 12 2.47 7.28 6.87
N ARG A 13 2.83 7.62 8.10
CA ARG A 13 4.22 7.89 8.47
C ARG A 13 4.80 6.70 9.21
N VAL A 14 6.02 6.34 8.86
CA VAL A 14 6.77 5.33 9.58
C VAL A 14 8.20 5.83 9.79
N ARG A 15 8.84 5.32 10.82
CA ARG A 15 10.24 5.64 11.10
C ARG A 15 11.07 4.41 10.76
N VAL A 16 12.16 4.62 10.03
CA VAL A 16 13.07 3.54 9.66
C VAL A 16 13.71 2.96 10.91
N ARG A 17 13.56 1.66 11.09
CA ARG A 17 14.13 0.93 12.23
C ARG A 17 15.50 0.36 11.85
N TYR A 18 16.33 0.18 12.86
CA TYR A 18 17.66 -0.41 12.66
C TYR A 18 17.56 -1.77 11.98
N ALA A 19 16.58 -2.58 12.38
CA ALA A 19 16.37 -3.91 11.81
C ALA A 19 16.05 -3.90 10.32
N GLU A 20 15.66 -2.75 9.77
CA GLU A 20 15.31 -2.63 8.35
C GLU A 20 16.50 -2.29 7.47
N THR A 21 17.66 -1.99 8.08
CA THR A 21 18.86 -1.60 7.32
C THR A 21 19.72 -2.81 6.98
N ASP A 22 20.51 -2.67 5.93
CA ASP A 22 21.44 -3.70 5.51
C ASP A 22 22.87 -3.32 5.89
N LYS A 23 23.83 -4.15 5.48
CA LYS A 23 25.24 -3.93 5.81
C LYS A 23 25.80 -2.64 5.24
N MET A 24 25.19 -2.10 4.19
CA MET A 24 25.60 -0.82 3.60
C MET A 24 25.07 0.39 4.38
N GLY A 25 24.25 0.16 5.40
CA GLY A 25 23.67 1.24 6.19
C GLY A 25 22.43 1.87 5.60
N VAL A 26 21.89 1.30 4.54
CA VAL A 26 20.65 1.77 3.93
C VAL A 26 19.55 0.75 4.14
N VAL A 27 18.30 1.17 3.99
CA VAL A 27 17.17 0.26 4.11
C VAL A 27 17.29 -0.85 3.05
N TYR A 28 17.17 -2.10 3.50
CA TYR A 28 17.19 -3.25 2.61
C TYR A 28 16.02 -3.17 1.64
N HIS A 29 16.29 -3.35 0.37
CA HIS A 29 15.30 -3.04 -0.69
C HIS A 29 13.97 -3.77 -0.53
N ALA A 30 13.96 -4.98 0.01
CA ALA A 30 12.73 -5.75 0.19
C ALA A 30 11.76 -5.09 1.19
N ASN A 31 12.28 -4.27 2.10
CA ASN A 31 11.44 -3.60 3.09
C ASN A 31 10.48 -2.58 2.47
N PHE A 32 10.77 -2.09 1.27
CA PHE A 32 9.86 -1.19 0.57
C PHE A 32 8.53 -1.89 0.24
N PHE A 33 8.57 -3.19 -0.07
CA PHE A 33 7.34 -3.94 -0.28
C PHE A 33 6.55 -4.12 1.01
N ILE A 34 7.23 -4.26 2.14
CA ILE A 34 6.56 -4.31 3.45
C ILE A 34 5.89 -2.96 3.74
N TRP A 35 6.55 -1.86 3.41
CA TRP A 35 5.97 -0.54 3.59
C TRP A 35 4.76 -0.31 2.66
N MET A 36 4.79 -0.87 1.46
CA MET A 36 3.62 -0.84 0.57
C MET A 36 2.45 -1.58 1.19
N GLU A 37 2.70 -2.70 1.86
CA GLU A 37 1.67 -3.41 2.59
C GLU A 37 1.08 -2.54 3.70
N VAL A 38 1.94 -1.89 4.48
CA VAL A 38 1.49 -0.95 5.51
C VAL A 38 0.60 0.12 4.89
N GLY A 39 1.02 0.67 3.76
CA GLY A 39 0.26 1.72 3.07
C GLY A 39 -1.13 1.27 2.66
N ARG A 40 -1.26 0.11 2.01
CA ARG A 40 -2.58 -0.34 1.56
C ARG A 40 -3.46 -0.80 2.71
N VAL A 41 -2.88 -1.40 3.75
CA VAL A 41 -3.65 -1.77 4.94
C VAL A 41 -4.23 -0.53 5.61
N GLU A 42 -3.43 0.53 5.74
CA GLU A 42 -3.91 1.77 6.36
C GLU A 42 -4.90 2.52 5.45
N LEU A 43 -4.74 2.43 4.14
CA LEU A 43 -5.75 2.96 3.22
C LEU A 43 -7.10 2.28 3.46
N MET A 44 -7.11 0.95 3.54
CA MET A 44 -8.33 0.19 3.82
C MET A 44 -8.92 0.57 5.17
N ARG A 45 -8.07 0.72 6.18
CA ARG A 45 -8.51 1.10 7.51
C ARG A 45 -9.15 2.49 7.50
N SER A 46 -8.63 3.40 6.70
CA SER A 46 -9.20 4.76 6.56
C SER A 46 -10.59 4.73 5.95
N LEU A 47 -10.93 3.69 5.21
CA LEU A 47 -12.26 3.49 4.65
C LEU A 47 -13.21 2.80 5.63
N GLY A 48 -12.74 2.48 6.83
CA GLY A 48 -13.52 1.79 7.84
C GLY A 48 -13.44 0.27 7.75
N PHE A 49 -12.50 -0.25 6.98
CA PHE A 49 -12.36 -1.70 6.77
C PHE A 49 -11.11 -2.23 7.44
N ASP A 50 -11.17 -3.50 7.82
CA ASP A 50 -10.08 -4.24 8.43
C ASP A 50 -9.86 -5.49 7.57
N TYR A 51 -8.63 -5.66 7.09
CA TYR A 51 -8.26 -6.83 6.29
C TYR A 51 -8.61 -8.14 6.99
N ARG A 52 -8.38 -8.17 8.30
CA ARG A 52 -8.67 -9.36 9.08
C ARG A 52 -10.15 -9.72 9.04
N GLN A 53 -11.03 -8.72 9.19
CA GLN A 53 -12.46 -8.94 9.09
C GLN A 53 -12.88 -9.36 7.69
N MET A 54 -12.29 -8.73 6.67
CA MET A 54 -12.56 -9.07 5.29
C MET A 54 -12.26 -10.55 5.02
N GLU A 55 -11.13 -11.03 5.53
CA GLU A 55 -10.75 -12.42 5.36
C GLU A 55 -11.63 -13.38 6.15
N LEU A 56 -11.91 -13.04 7.42
CA LEU A 56 -12.65 -13.93 8.33
C LEU A 56 -14.16 -13.94 8.08
N GLU A 57 -14.74 -12.78 7.80
CA GLU A 57 -16.20 -12.63 7.71
C GLU A 57 -16.72 -12.69 6.28
N ALA A 58 -15.97 -12.17 5.32
CA ALA A 58 -16.41 -12.09 3.93
C ALA A 58 -15.74 -13.11 3.03
N ASP A 59 -14.84 -13.91 3.57
CA ASP A 59 -14.02 -14.85 2.79
C ASP A 59 -13.42 -14.18 1.55
N CYS A 60 -12.86 -13.00 1.77
CA CYS A 60 -12.30 -12.18 0.72
C CYS A 60 -10.82 -11.96 1.02
N HIS A 61 -9.96 -12.41 0.14
CA HIS A 61 -8.51 -12.33 0.27
C HIS A 61 -7.94 -11.62 -0.94
N LEU A 62 -6.87 -10.86 -0.72
CA LEU A 62 -6.25 -10.03 -1.76
C LEU A 62 -4.76 -10.37 -1.95
N PRO A 63 -4.45 -11.59 -2.40
CA PRO A 63 -3.04 -11.93 -2.66
C PRO A 63 -2.43 -11.03 -3.72
N VAL A 64 -1.13 -10.79 -3.57
CA VAL A 64 -0.35 -10.03 -4.55
C VAL A 64 -0.05 -10.94 -5.72
N VAL A 65 -0.39 -10.51 -6.93
CA VAL A 65 -0.08 -11.25 -8.17
C VAL A 65 0.98 -10.56 -9.01
N ASP A 66 1.24 -9.27 -8.74
CA ASP A 66 2.32 -8.54 -9.38
C ASP A 66 2.77 -7.44 -8.42
N ALA A 67 4.07 -7.24 -8.31
CA ALA A 67 4.63 -6.21 -7.44
C ALA A 67 5.86 -5.61 -8.11
N ARG A 68 5.93 -4.29 -8.14
CA ARG A 68 7.04 -3.56 -8.75
C ARG A 68 7.47 -2.44 -7.83
N CYS A 69 8.79 -2.22 -7.78
CA CYS A 69 9.36 -1.13 -7.03
C CYS A 69 10.55 -0.55 -7.80
N ARG A 70 10.51 0.75 -7.99
CA ARG A 70 11.62 1.48 -8.58
C ARG A 70 12.28 2.31 -7.49
N TYR A 71 13.54 2.03 -7.22
CA TYR A 71 14.31 2.68 -6.17
C TYR A 71 15.00 3.92 -6.75
N LYS A 72 14.80 5.07 -6.11
CA LYS A 72 15.33 6.35 -6.59
C LYS A 72 16.38 6.95 -5.67
N SER A 73 16.21 6.80 -4.38
CA SER A 73 17.15 7.30 -3.38
C SER A 73 17.13 6.39 -2.15
N PRO A 74 18.26 6.25 -1.46
CA PRO A 74 18.31 5.39 -0.28
C PRO A 74 17.59 6.01 0.91
N ALA A 75 17.04 5.17 1.77
CA ALA A 75 16.53 5.55 3.07
C ALA A 75 17.51 5.07 4.13
N TYR A 76 17.63 5.82 5.22
CA TYR A 76 18.60 5.56 6.28
C TYR A 76 17.92 5.34 7.62
N TYR A 77 18.64 4.73 8.54
CA TYR A 77 18.17 4.50 9.90
C TYR A 77 17.64 5.78 10.53
N ASP A 78 16.52 5.65 11.22
CA ASP A 78 15.87 6.69 12.03
C ASP A 78 15.24 7.83 11.23
N GLU A 79 15.28 7.76 9.90
CA GLU A 79 14.55 8.73 9.07
C GLU A 79 13.06 8.48 9.16
N GLU A 80 12.28 9.55 9.15
CA GLU A 80 10.82 9.46 9.03
C GLU A 80 10.45 9.49 7.55
N ILE A 81 9.62 8.54 7.15
CA ILE A 81 9.16 8.43 5.76
C ILE A 81 7.64 8.50 5.71
N ILE A 82 7.14 8.93 4.56
CA ILE A 82 5.70 8.97 4.30
C ILE A 82 5.42 7.97 3.18
N ILE A 83 4.47 7.09 3.43
CA ILE A 83 3.99 6.13 2.43
C ILE A 83 2.69 6.68 1.89
N ARG A 84 2.69 7.06 0.62
CA ARG A 84 1.51 7.56 -0.08
C ARG A 84 0.95 6.44 -0.91
N THR A 85 -0.30 6.07 -0.65
CA THR A 85 -0.98 4.96 -1.32
C THR A 85 -2.24 5.45 -2.00
N GLU A 86 -2.46 5.01 -3.23
CA GLU A 86 -3.70 5.29 -3.94
C GLU A 86 -4.20 4.04 -4.64
N LEU A 87 -5.52 3.95 -4.77
CA LEU A 87 -6.13 2.94 -5.63
C LEU A 87 -6.06 3.46 -7.06
N ARG A 88 -5.31 2.80 -7.93
CA ARG A 88 -5.14 3.23 -9.31
C ARG A 88 -6.17 2.66 -10.24
N ASN A 89 -6.55 1.41 -10.01
CA ASN A 89 -7.53 0.75 -10.86
C ASN A 89 -8.22 -0.35 -10.07
N PHE A 90 -9.50 -0.51 -10.37
CA PHE A 90 -10.30 -1.56 -9.78
C PHE A 90 -11.26 -2.06 -10.86
N ARG A 91 -11.07 -3.29 -11.29
CA ARG A 91 -11.89 -3.86 -12.35
C ARG A 91 -12.16 -5.33 -12.06
N GLY A 92 -13.43 -5.65 -11.84
CA GLY A 92 -13.84 -7.03 -11.57
C GLY A 92 -13.16 -7.60 -10.33
N SER A 93 -12.26 -8.54 -10.53
CA SER A 93 -11.51 -9.17 -9.45
C SER A 93 -10.06 -8.69 -9.34
N LEU A 94 -9.67 -7.67 -10.11
CA LEU A 94 -8.32 -7.12 -10.06
C LEU A 94 -8.32 -5.76 -9.38
N ILE A 95 -7.39 -5.56 -8.43
CA ILE A 95 -7.20 -4.31 -7.71
C ILE A 95 -5.76 -3.89 -7.90
N HIS A 96 -5.54 -2.64 -8.31
CA HIS A 96 -4.22 -2.11 -8.59
C HIS A 96 -3.97 -0.90 -7.71
N PHE A 97 -2.96 -0.98 -6.82
CA PHE A 97 -2.53 0.13 -5.96
C PHE A 97 -1.24 0.73 -6.48
N GLY A 98 -1.10 2.05 -6.29
CA GLY A 98 0.14 2.76 -6.54
C GLY A 98 0.68 3.36 -5.25
N TYR A 99 2.01 3.47 -5.17
CA TYR A 99 2.70 3.96 -3.98
C TYR A 99 3.79 4.93 -4.34
N ALA A 100 3.94 5.96 -3.51
CA ALA A 100 5.12 6.81 -3.50
C ALA A 100 5.63 6.85 -2.08
N ILE A 101 6.90 6.53 -1.88
CA ILE A 101 7.53 6.53 -0.56
C ILE A 101 8.53 7.66 -0.55
N VAL A 102 8.31 8.64 0.32
CA VAL A 102 9.10 9.87 0.34
C VAL A 102 9.72 10.11 1.72
N ARG A 103 10.87 10.78 1.72
CA ARG A 103 11.50 11.21 2.96
C ARG A 103 10.74 12.44 3.48
N GLN A 104 10.35 12.38 4.74
CA GLN A 104 9.46 13.39 5.31
C GLN A 104 10.10 14.79 5.31
N HIS A 105 11.36 14.90 5.71
CA HIS A 105 11.94 16.20 5.98
C HIS A 105 12.28 17.03 4.73
N ASP A 106 12.56 16.39 3.59
CA ASP A 106 12.92 17.10 2.35
C ASP A 106 12.05 16.69 1.16
N GLU A 107 11.08 15.81 1.38
CA GLU A 107 10.15 15.29 0.37
C GLU A 107 10.84 14.60 -0.83
N THR A 108 12.09 14.15 -0.62
CA THR A 108 12.77 13.35 -1.64
C THR A 108 12.01 12.06 -1.89
N VAL A 109 11.74 11.75 -3.16
CA VAL A 109 11.11 10.49 -3.52
C VAL A 109 12.16 9.38 -3.39
N LEU A 110 11.92 8.46 -2.46
CA LEU A 110 12.82 7.33 -2.21
C LEU A 110 12.52 6.16 -3.15
N ALA A 111 11.23 5.91 -3.39
CA ALA A 111 10.80 4.84 -4.28
C ALA A 111 9.39 5.08 -4.78
N GLU A 112 9.10 4.52 -5.94
CA GLU A 112 7.75 4.45 -6.48
C GLU A 112 7.45 2.99 -6.77
N GLY A 113 6.22 2.59 -6.54
CA GLY A 113 5.87 1.19 -6.74
C GLY A 113 4.41 0.99 -7.03
N GLU A 114 4.09 -0.25 -7.33
CA GLU A 114 2.71 -0.65 -7.57
C GLU A 114 2.55 -2.12 -7.26
N THR A 115 1.33 -2.49 -6.84
CA THR A 115 0.97 -3.88 -6.62
C THR A 115 -0.38 -4.14 -7.27
N THR A 116 -0.52 -5.35 -7.81
CA THR A 116 -1.78 -5.82 -8.34
C THR A 116 -2.23 -7.01 -7.52
N HIS A 117 -3.50 -7.04 -7.17
CA HIS A 117 -4.10 -8.06 -6.32
C HIS A 117 -5.27 -8.72 -7.03
N LEU A 118 -5.40 -10.02 -6.84
CA LEU A 118 -6.56 -10.76 -7.31
C LEU A 118 -7.49 -10.98 -6.12
N VAL A 119 -8.79 -10.74 -6.32
CA VAL A 119 -9.77 -11.03 -5.28
C VAL A 119 -10.11 -12.51 -5.33
N VAL A 120 -9.87 -13.22 -4.24
CA VAL A 120 -10.09 -14.67 -4.15
C VAL A 120 -10.76 -15.05 -2.85
N ASN A 121 -11.32 -16.27 -2.80
CA ASN A 121 -11.80 -16.86 -1.56
C ASN A 121 -10.69 -17.67 -0.87
N SER A 122 -11.00 -18.34 0.23
CA SER A 122 -10.02 -19.13 0.99
C SER A 122 -9.44 -20.31 0.23
N ARG A 123 -10.06 -20.72 -0.88
CA ARG A 123 -9.57 -21.79 -1.74
C ARG A 123 -8.75 -21.24 -2.91
N MET A 124 -8.41 -19.93 -2.87
CA MET A 124 -7.71 -19.24 -3.94
C MET A 124 -8.50 -19.21 -5.25
N GLU A 125 -9.80 -19.29 -5.17
CA GLU A 125 -10.67 -19.19 -6.33
C GLU A 125 -11.05 -17.73 -6.53
N LYS A 126 -10.99 -17.27 -7.78
CA LYS A 126 -11.31 -15.90 -8.17
C LYS A 126 -12.76 -15.57 -7.85
N ARG A 127 -12.99 -14.38 -7.32
CA ARG A 127 -14.33 -13.86 -7.07
C ARG A 127 -14.35 -12.35 -7.27
N THR A 128 -15.54 -11.78 -7.36
CA THR A 128 -15.68 -10.33 -7.38
C THR A 128 -15.64 -9.80 -5.95
N LEU A 129 -15.19 -8.55 -5.81
CA LEU A 129 -15.12 -7.90 -4.50
C LEU A 129 -16.54 -7.73 -3.96
N PRO A 130 -16.84 -8.26 -2.75
CA PRO A 130 -18.19 -8.15 -2.18
C PRO A 130 -18.47 -6.76 -1.63
N GLU A 131 -19.76 -6.47 -1.41
CA GLU A 131 -20.16 -5.30 -0.67
C GLU A 131 -19.84 -5.49 0.82
N PRO A 132 -19.50 -4.43 1.57
CA PRO A 132 -19.51 -3.02 1.14
C PRO A 132 -18.19 -2.55 0.51
N TYR A 133 -17.22 -3.43 0.34
CA TYR A 133 -15.89 -3.09 -0.14
C TYR A 133 -15.91 -2.56 -1.57
N ARG A 134 -16.73 -3.17 -2.41
CA ARG A 134 -16.84 -2.76 -3.80
C ARG A 134 -17.32 -1.32 -3.94
N ALA A 135 -18.37 -0.96 -3.20
CA ALA A 135 -18.89 0.41 -3.25
C ALA A 135 -17.84 1.44 -2.81
N ALA A 136 -17.08 1.11 -1.76
CA ALA A 136 -16.04 2.01 -1.26
C ALA A 136 -14.90 2.18 -2.28
N PHE A 137 -14.49 1.09 -2.94
CA PHE A 137 -13.45 1.17 -3.96
C PHE A 137 -13.93 1.92 -5.19
N GLU A 138 -15.16 1.70 -5.61
CA GLU A 138 -15.74 2.44 -6.73
C GLU A 138 -15.77 3.94 -6.43
N ALA A 139 -16.08 4.32 -5.19
CA ALA A 139 -16.08 5.72 -4.77
C ALA A 139 -14.68 6.35 -4.88
N LEU A 140 -13.62 5.59 -4.60
CA LEU A 140 -12.26 6.08 -4.74
C LEU A 140 -11.86 6.33 -6.20
N MET A 141 -12.52 5.66 -7.14
CA MET A 141 -12.21 5.79 -8.56
C MET A 141 -12.90 7.00 -9.21
N LEU A 142 -13.82 7.62 -8.51
CA LEU A 142 -14.47 8.86 -9.00
C LEU A 142 -13.56 10.10 -8.77
#